data_1316d921065132737fc1c10e664baa4c
#
_entry.id   1316d921065132737fc1c10e664baa4c
#
_cell.length_a   1.000
_cell.length_b   1.000
_cell.length_c   1.000
_cell.angle_alpha   90.00
_cell.angle_beta   90.00
_cell.angle_gamma   90.00
#
_symmetry.space_group_name_H-M   'P 1'
#
loop_
_entity.id
_entity.type
_entity.pdbx_description
1 polymer ?
#
loop_
_entity_poly.entity_id
_entity_poly.type
_entity_poly.pdbx_seq_one_letter_code
_entity_poly.pdbx_strand_id
1 'polypeptide(L)'
;MQSLGGKWKNRSFRAIEQTNYPLTLFAYGESEMLLRLVYDESRFDASTITRLAGHLEKLSANIAYKPEQLVSEICLLTDAERSQMLNEWNDTSADFNRDACVHQLFEAQVARTPEAVALAFEDLELTYAEVNQKANQLAARLIGLGVGPDSLVGICVRRSPEMVLGLLAILKAGGAYVPLDPEYPTQRIEFMIEDADISVLLADRVMAGRFSESGVCLVNLDDFWDVARDDNKDDIGGSVTSRSLAYVIYTSGSTG
;
A
#
# COMPACT_ATOMS: atom_id res chain seq x y z
N MET A 1 -26.78 -9.03 -54.89
CA MET A 1 -26.11 -9.39 -56.16
C MET A 1 -26.59 -10.73 -56.74
N GLN A 2 -27.80 -11.21 -56.42
CA GLN A 2 -28.33 -12.49 -56.92
C GLN A 2 -29.16 -12.38 -58.24
N SER A 3 -29.27 -11.24 -58.87
CA SER A 3 -30.16 -11.01 -60.03
C SER A 3 -29.50 -10.91 -61.39
N LEU A 4 -28.20 -11.09 -61.47
CA LEU A 4 -27.51 -11.09 -62.81
C LEU A 4 -27.30 -12.52 -63.28
N GLY A 5 -28.27 -13.00 -64.06
CA GLY A 5 -28.40 -14.37 -64.50
C GLY A 5 -27.26 -14.95 -65.35
N GLY A 6 -27.02 -16.24 -65.19
CA GLY A 6 -26.47 -17.15 -66.16
C GLY A 6 -24.93 -17.22 -66.32
N LYS A 7 -24.22 -16.17 -66.55
CA LYS A 7 -22.76 -16.21 -66.84
C LYS A 7 -21.83 -16.15 -65.66
N TRP A 8 -22.34 -15.86 -64.45
CA TRP A 8 -21.52 -15.58 -63.24
C TRP A 8 -21.66 -16.63 -62.15
N LYS A 9 -22.39 -17.69 -62.36
CA LYS A 9 -22.79 -18.72 -61.37
C LYS A 9 -21.61 -19.42 -60.66
N ASN A 10 -20.41 -19.41 -61.19
CA ASN A 10 -19.28 -20.16 -60.66
C ASN A 10 -18.02 -19.26 -60.42
N ARG A 11 -18.20 -17.97 -60.22
CA ARG A 11 -17.08 -17.05 -59.94
C ARG A 11 -17.14 -16.59 -58.49
N SER A 12 -16.04 -16.77 -57.73
CA SER A 12 -15.83 -16.16 -56.44
C SER A 12 -15.11 -14.84 -56.63
N PHE A 13 -15.56 -13.81 -55.98
CA PHE A 13 -14.90 -12.52 -55.90
C PHE A 13 -14.30 -12.35 -54.52
N ARG A 14 -13.01 -12.03 -54.46
CA ARG A 14 -12.36 -11.62 -53.21
C ARG A 14 -12.13 -10.10 -53.31
N ALA A 15 -12.90 -9.34 -52.57
CA ALA A 15 -12.64 -7.91 -52.39
C ALA A 15 -11.54 -7.75 -51.33
N ILE A 16 -10.47 -7.03 -51.70
CA ILE A 16 -9.44 -6.60 -50.76
C ILE A 16 -9.76 -5.13 -50.47
N GLU A 17 -10.27 -4.86 -49.29
CA GLU A 17 -10.51 -3.51 -48.82
C GLU A 17 -9.30 -3.06 -48.01
N GLN A 18 -8.71 -1.95 -48.40
CA GLN A 18 -7.60 -1.31 -47.69
C GLN A 18 -7.95 0.13 -47.36
N THR A 19 -7.73 0.53 -46.12
CA THR A 19 -7.91 1.89 -45.67
C THR A 19 -6.56 2.51 -45.35
N ASN A 20 -6.52 3.86 -45.27
CA ASN A 20 -5.32 4.60 -44.89
C ASN A 20 -5.19 4.71 -43.34
N TYR A 21 -6.11 4.10 -42.59
CA TYR A 21 -6.08 4.12 -41.13
C TYR A 21 -5.32 2.92 -40.58
N PRO A 22 -4.51 3.13 -39.53
CA PRO A 22 -3.73 2.06 -38.94
C PRO A 22 -4.58 0.98 -38.24
N LEU A 23 -5.84 1.32 -37.91
CA LEU A 23 -6.83 0.40 -37.38
C LEU A 23 -8.19 0.72 -37.99
N THR A 24 -8.87 -0.28 -38.50
CA THR A 24 -10.21 -0.15 -39.10
C THR A 24 -11.12 -1.27 -38.64
N LEU A 25 -12.32 -0.91 -38.23
CA LEU A 25 -13.41 -1.85 -37.93
C LEU A 25 -14.43 -1.84 -39.07
N PHE A 26 -14.64 -3.00 -39.66
CA PHE A 26 -15.75 -3.24 -40.59
C PHE A 26 -16.85 -4.02 -39.87
N ALA A 27 -18.09 -3.56 -40.02
CA ALA A 27 -19.26 -4.24 -39.50
C ALA A 27 -20.19 -4.64 -40.67
N TYR A 28 -20.50 -5.89 -40.76
CA TYR A 28 -21.42 -6.44 -41.77
C TYR A 28 -22.63 -7.02 -41.04
N GLY A 29 -23.82 -6.59 -41.46
CA GLY A 29 -25.10 -7.06 -40.90
C GLY A 29 -25.89 -7.77 -41.96
N GLU A 30 -26.03 -9.10 -41.85
CA GLU A 30 -26.98 -9.90 -42.63
C GLU A 30 -27.83 -10.72 -41.65
N SER A 31 -27.73 -12.04 -41.68
CA SER A 31 -28.38 -12.93 -40.69
C SER A 31 -27.60 -12.93 -39.35
N GLU A 32 -26.32 -12.68 -39.40
CA GLU A 32 -25.43 -12.56 -38.27
C GLU A 32 -24.59 -11.29 -38.41
N MET A 33 -24.23 -10.67 -37.30
CA MET A 33 -23.32 -9.52 -37.30
C MET A 33 -21.86 -10.02 -37.32
N LEU A 34 -21.12 -9.65 -38.39
CA LEU A 34 -19.71 -9.95 -38.53
C LEU A 34 -18.90 -8.66 -38.29
N LEU A 35 -18.01 -8.69 -37.29
CA LEU A 35 -17.04 -7.63 -37.04
C LEU A 35 -15.66 -8.06 -37.57
N ARG A 36 -15.04 -7.24 -38.40
CA ARG A 36 -13.70 -7.47 -38.94
C ARG A 36 -12.78 -6.31 -38.57
N LEU A 37 -11.72 -6.61 -37.83
CA LEU A 37 -10.65 -5.67 -37.53
C LEU A 37 -9.50 -5.85 -38.54
N VAL A 38 -9.09 -4.75 -39.17
CA VAL A 38 -7.93 -4.68 -40.03
C VAL A 38 -6.96 -3.67 -39.42
N TYR A 39 -5.73 -4.08 -39.18
CA TYR A 39 -4.76 -3.28 -38.47
C TYR A 39 -3.36 -3.38 -39.07
N ASP A 40 -2.52 -2.38 -38.77
CA ASP A 40 -1.11 -2.31 -39.14
C ASP A 40 -0.29 -3.00 -38.02
N GLU A 41 0.31 -4.15 -38.36
CA GLU A 41 1.12 -4.95 -37.42
C GLU A 41 2.39 -4.24 -36.95
N SER A 42 2.82 -3.17 -37.63
CA SER A 42 3.93 -2.34 -37.13
C SER A 42 3.54 -1.42 -35.96
N ARG A 43 2.25 -1.24 -35.73
CA ARG A 43 1.69 -0.33 -34.70
C ARG A 43 0.91 -1.02 -33.60
N PHE A 44 0.34 -2.20 -33.89
CA PHE A 44 -0.52 -2.91 -32.94
C PHE A 44 -0.12 -4.38 -32.85
N ASP A 45 0.06 -4.86 -31.64
CA ASP A 45 0.27 -6.29 -31.40
C ASP A 45 -1.01 -7.09 -31.61
N ALA A 46 -0.90 -8.30 -32.10
CA ALA A 46 -2.02 -9.21 -32.32
C ALA A 46 -2.81 -9.47 -31.01
N SER A 47 -2.14 -9.54 -29.86
CA SER A 47 -2.77 -9.70 -28.54
C SER A 47 -3.67 -8.51 -28.19
N THR A 48 -3.25 -7.29 -28.50
CA THR A 48 -4.05 -6.06 -28.28
C THR A 48 -5.30 -6.07 -29.18
N ILE A 49 -5.17 -6.49 -30.43
CA ILE A 49 -6.31 -6.59 -31.36
C ILE A 49 -7.28 -7.71 -30.94
N THR A 50 -6.76 -8.85 -30.49
CA THR A 50 -7.60 -9.96 -29.97
C THR A 50 -8.41 -9.50 -28.77
N ARG A 51 -7.79 -8.76 -27.83
CA ARG A 51 -8.48 -8.20 -26.66
C ARG A 51 -9.56 -7.18 -27.07
N LEU A 52 -9.24 -6.30 -28.02
CA LEU A 52 -10.20 -5.32 -28.56
C LEU A 52 -11.39 -6.04 -29.22
N ALA A 53 -11.16 -7.11 -29.98
CA ALA A 53 -12.22 -7.90 -30.57
C ALA A 53 -13.16 -8.51 -29.49
N GLY A 54 -12.59 -9.06 -28.41
CA GLY A 54 -13.36 -9.58 -27.26
C GLY A 54 -14.18 -8.50 -26.57
N HIS A 55 -13.62 -7.28 -26.41
CA HIS A 55 -14.38 -6.15 -25.85
C HIS A 55 -15.54 -5.72 -26.76
N LEU A 56 -15.33 -5.66 -28.08
CA LEU A 56 -16.38 -5.35 -29.04
C LEU A 56 -17.49 -6.40 -29.05
N GLU A 57 -17.13 -7.68 -28.99
CA GLU A 57 -18.10 -8.77 -28.87
C GLU A 57 -18.93 -8.64 -27.58
N LYS A 58 -18.27 -8.44 -26.43
CA LYS A 58 -18.95 -8.27 -25.13
C LYS A 58 -19.86 -7.05 -25.12
N LEU A 59 -19.39 -5.92 -25.67
CA LEU A 59 -20.16 -4.69 -25.82
C LEU A 59 -21.42 -4.92 -26.66
N SER A 60 -21.26 -5.53 -27.84
CA SER A 60 -22.37 -5.81 -28.75
C SER A 60 -23.40 -6.74 -28.11
N ALA A 61 -22.95 -7.79 -27.41
CA ALA A 61 -23.82 -8.71 -26.70
C ALA A 61 -24.59 -8.00 -25.56
N ASN A 62 -23.93 -7.15 -24.78
CA ASN A 62 -24.57 -6.39 -23.68
C ASN A 62 -25.65 -5.46 -24.22
N ILE A 63 -25.36 -4.70 -25.30
CA ILE A 63 -26.34 -3.80 -25.92
C ILE A 63 -27.53 -4.60 -26.48
N ALA A 64 -27.29 -5.72 -27.14
CA ALA A 64 -28.36 -6.56 -27.68
C ALA A 64 -29.22 -7.17 -26.58
N TYR A 65 -28.64 -7.57 -25.45
CA TYR A 65 -29.36 -8.21 -24.35
C TYR A 65 -30.15 -7.20 -23.49
N LYS A 66 -29.61 -6.00 -23.26
CA LYS A 66 -30.23 -4.94 -22.44
C LYS A 66 -30.09 -3.57 -23.13
N PRO A 67 -30.90 -3.30 -24.16
CA PRO A 67 -30.79 -2.07 -24.96
C PRO A 67 -31.08 -0.78 -24.16
N GLU A 68 -31.83 -0.88 -23.07
CA GLU A 68 -32.24 0.25 -22.23
C GLU A 68 -31.28 0.52 -21.06
N GLN A 69 -30.18 -0.24 -20.94
CA GLN A 69 -29.21 -0.02 -19.86
C GLN A 69 -28.41 1.29 -20.07
N LEU A 70 -27.96 1.91 -18.99
CA LEU A 70 -27.13 3.09 -19.08
C LEU A 70 -25.73 2.73 -19.62
N VAL A 71 -25.13 3.63 -20.39
CA VAL A 71 -23.77 3.43 -20.94
C VAL A 71 -22.74 3.19 -19.83
N SER A 72 -22.94 3.81 -18.67
CA SER A 72 -22.08 3.63 -17.48
C SER A 72 -22.16 2.23 -16.86
N GLU A 73 -23.20 1.46 -17.16
CA GLU A 73 -23.40 0.11 -16.63
C GLU A 73 -22.85 -0.98 -17.56
N ILE A 74 -22.42 -0.61 -18.79
CA ILE A 74 -21.87 -1.55 -19.75
C ILE A 74 -20.48 -1.99 -19.35
N CYS A 75 -20.33 -3.27 -19.02
CA CYS A 75 -19.02 -3.85 -18.73
C CYS A 75 -18.33 -4.26 -20.04
N LEU A 76 -17.15 -3.68 -20.31
CA LEU A 76 -16.33 -4.02 -21.47
C LEU A 76 -15.43 -5.23 -21.24
N LEU A 77 -15.09 -5.51 -19.99
CA LEU A 77 -14.18 -6.60 -19.65
C LEU A 77 -14.80 -7.96 -19.93
N THR A 78 -14.05 -8.85 -20.53
CA THR A 78 -14.40 -10.26 -20.61
C THR A 78 -14.38 -10.90 -19.22
N ASP A 79 -15.07 -12.01 -19.06
CA ASP A 79 -15.11 -12.71 -17.77
C ASP A 79 -13.71 -13.22 -17.36
N ALA A 80 -12.86 -13.56 -18.34
CA ALA A 80 -11.47 -13.94 -18.14
C ALA A 80 -10.63 -12.76 -17.61
N GLU A 81 -10.71 -11.59 -18.24
CA GLU A 81 -10.01 -10.39 -17.80
C GLU A 81 -10.47 -9.96 -16.41
N ARG A 82 -11.77 -10.03 -16.14
CA ARG A 82 -12.31 -9.73 -14.82
C ARG A 82 -11.78 -10.69 -13.76
N SER A 83 -11.73 -11.99 -14.07
CA SER A 83 -11.17 -13.00 -13.17
C SER A 83 -9.68 -12.76 -12.92
N GLN A 84 -8.93 -12.44 -13.96
CA GLN A 84 -7.51 -12.11 -13.86
C GLN A 84 -7.26 -10.91 -12.95
N MET A 85 -8.01 -9.82 -13.14
CA MET A 85 -7.84 -8.60 -12.35
C MET A 85 -8.29 -8.75 -10.90
N LEU A 86 -9.39 -9.48 -10.64
CA LEU A 86 -9.97 -9.58 -9.31
C LEU A 86 -9.41 -10.76 -8.49
N ASN A 87 -9.02 -11.85 -9.15
CA ASN A 87 -8.60 -13.07 -8.47
C ASN A 87 -7.11 -13.36 -8.68
N GLU A 88 -6.66 -13.51 -9.95
CA GLU A 88 -5.29 -13.96 -10.21
C GLU A 88 -4.24 -12.95 -9.76
N TRP A 89 -4.42 -11.66 -10.08
CA TRP A 89 -3.50 -10.60 -9.66
C TRP A 89 -3.56 -10.29 -8.17
N ASN A 90 -4.65 -10.68 -7.51
CA ASN A 90 -4.84 -10.51 -6.07
C ASN A 90 -4.59 -11.81 -5.28
N ASP A 91 -4.17 -12.88 -5.94
CA ASP A 91 -3.75 -14.11 -5.25
C ASP A 91 -2.36 -13.93 -4.65
N THR A 92 -2.31 -13.04 -3.66
CA THR A 92 -1.10 -12.68 -2.91
C THR A 92 -1.06 -13.32 -1.53
N SER A 93 -1.91 -14.34 -1.30
CA SER A 93 -1.94 -15.02 -0.01
C SER A 93 -0.61 -15.71 0.27
N ALA A 94 -0.06 -15.47 1.45
CA ALA A 94 1.13 -16.12 1.94
C ALA A 94 0.92 -16.56 3.38
N ASP A 95 1.50 -17.69 3.74
CA ASP A 95 1.52 -18.14 5.12
C ASP A 95 2.49 -17.28 5.93
N PHE A 96 2.00 -16.65 6.98
CA PHE A 96 2.80 -15.91 7.96
C PHE A 96 2.22 -16.13 9.37
N ASN A 97 3.04 -15.89 10.38
CA ASN A 97 2.59 -15.99 11.76
C ASN A 97 1.62 -14.83 12.09
N ARG A 98 0.32 -15.11 12.04
CA ARG A 98 -0.75 -14.13 12.27
C ARG A 98 -0.94 -13.73 13.73
N ASP A 99 -0.40 -14.52 14.65
CA ASP A 99 -0.57 -14.33 16.09
C ASP A 99 0.60 -13.57 16.72
N ALA A 100 1.71 -13.41 16.00
CA ALA A 100 2.88 -12.68 16.47
C ALA A 100 2.78 -11.18 16.14
N CYS A 101 3.14 -10.34 17.12
CA CYS A 101 3.32 -8.91 16.92
C CYS A 101 4.70 -8.62 16.28
N VAL A 102 4.84 -7.47 15.61
CA VAL A 102 6.10 -7.09 14.92
C VAL A 102 7.28 -7.06 15.89
N HIS A 103 7.14 -6.50 17.09
CA HIS A 103 8.22 -6.48 18.09
C HIS A 103 8.62 -7.88 18.55
N GLN A 104 7.68 -8.83 18.66
CA GLN A 104 7.99 -10.23 19.00
C GLN A 104 8.79 -10.94 17.89
N LEU A 105 8.49 -10.65 16.61
CA LEU A 105 9.29 -11.14 15.50
C LEU A 105 10.71 -10.58 15.53
N PHE A 106 10.86 -9.31 15.89
CA PHE A 106 12.16 -8.68 16.09
C PHE A 106 12.92 -9.33 17.26
N GLU A 107 12.29 -9.55 18.41
CA GLU A 107 12.84 -10.22 19.59
C GLU A 107 13.30 -11.66 19.28
N ALA A 108 12.48 -12.38 18.52
CA ALA A 108 12.88 -13.72 18.03
C ALA A 108 14.13 -13.66 17.13
N GLN A 109 14.31 -12.60 16.35
CA GLN A 109 15.52 -12.41 15.55
C GLN A 109 16.72 -12.01 16.43
N VAL A 110 16.51 -11.17 17.45
CA VAL A 110 17.55 -10.86 18.46
C VAL A 110 18.07 -12.14 19.11
N ALA A 111 17.18 -13.05 19.53
CA ALA A 111 17.57 -14.32 20.14
C ALA A 111 18.36 -15.22 19.19
N ARG A 112 18.11 -15.14 17.89
CA ARG A 112 18.81 -15.96 16.86
C ARG A 112 20.18 -15.42 16.48
N THR A 113 20.31 -14.10 16.34
CA THR A 113 21.52 -13.45 15.82
C THR A 113 21.83 -12.12 16.55
N PRO A 114 22.10 -12.15 17.86
CA PRO A 114 22.23 -10.94 18.66
C PRO A 114 23.34 -10.00 18.17
N GLU A 115 24.48 -10.57 17.70
CA GLU A 115 25.66 -9.84 17.28
C GLU A 115 25.62 -9.37 15.80
N ALA A 116 24.60 -9.79 15.04
CA ALA A 116 24.45 -9.33 13.66
C ALA A 116 24.03 -7.85 13.64
N VAL A 117 24.47 -7.12 12.61
CA VAL A 117 24.07 -5.73 12.40
C VAL A 117 22.58 -5.69 12.07
N ALA A 118 21.81 -4.96 12.87
CA ALA A 118 20.39 -4.74 12.69
C ALA A 118 20.07 -3.38 12.07
N LEU A 119 20.90 -2.37 12.35
CA LEU A 119 20.69 -1.00 11.91
C LEU A 119 22.03 -0.40 11.50
N ALA A 120 22.07 0.15 10.28
CA ALA A 120 23.21 0.91 9.76
C ALA A 120 22.72 2.28 9.29
N PHE A 121 23.41 3.33 9.73
CA PHE A 121 23.12 4.71 9.34
C PHE A 121 24.41 5.52 9.34
N GLU A 122 24.80 6.03 8.17
CA GLU A 122 26.09 6.67 7.98
C GLU A 122 27.25 5.76 8.45
N ASP A 123 28.05 6.21 9.42
CA ASP A 123 29.17 5.44 9.99
C ASP A 123 28.76 4.65 11.26
N LEU A 124 27.49 4.71 11.66
CA LEU A 124 26.99 3.99 12.83
C LEU A 124 26.39 2.66 12.43
N GLU A 125 26.82 1.59 13.10
CA GLU A 125 26.23 0.27 13.05
C GLU A 125 25.79 -0.16 14.45
N LEU A 126 24.58 -0.67 14.57
CA LEU A 126 24.05 -1.27 15.80
C LEU A 126 23.66 -2.71 15.56
N THR A 127 24.03 -3.58 16.48
CA THR A 127 23.63 -4.98 16.49
C THR A 127 22.15 -5.14 16.91
N TYR A 128 21.57 -6.32 16.64
CA TYR A 128 20.24 -6.66 17.13
C TYR A 128 20.14 -6.55 18.65
N ALA A 129 21.14 -6.99 19.40
CA ALA A 129 21.19 -6.89 20.85
C ALA A 129 21.17 -5.43 21.33
N GLU A 130 21.97 -4.56 20.73
CA GLU A 130 22.02 -3.14 21.09
C GLU A 130 20.73 -2.40 20.79
N VAL A 131 20.14 -2.64 19.60
CA VAL A 131 18.83 -2.07 19.23
C VAL A 131 17.75 -2.54 20.20
N ASN A 132 17.74 -3.84 20.56
CA ASN A 132 16.78 -4.39 21.50
C ASN A 132 16.89 -3.77 22.89
N GLN A 133 18.09 -3.68 23.41
CA GLN A 133 18.38 -3.08 24.72
C GLN A 133 17.89 -1.63 24.79
N LYS A 134 18.26 -0.81 23.79
CA LYS A 134 17.84 0.61 23.72
C LYS A 134 16.32 0.74 23.58
N ALA A 135 15.70 -0.08 22.76
CA ALA A 135 14.24 -0.10 22.59
C ALA A 135 13.52 -0.52 23.89
N ASN A 136 14.05 -1.50 24.65
CA ASN A 136 13.50 -1.92 25.94
C ASN A 136 13.56 -0.80 26.99
N GLN A 137 14.67 -0.07 27.06
CA GLN A 137 14.81 1.07 27.99
C GLN A 137 13.78 2.16 27.69
N LEU A 138 13.62 2.52 26.41
CA LEU A 138 12.64 3.53 26.00
C LEU A 138 11.21 3.03 26.22
N ALA A 139 10.93 1.75 25.94
CA ALA A 139 9.62 1.15 26.17
C ALA A 139 9.24 1.16 27.68
N ALA A 140 10.18 0.83 28.57
CA ALA A 140 9.96 0.93 30.01
C ALA A 140 9.59 2.36 30.45
N ARG A 141 10.26 3.36 29.85
CA ARG A 141 9.92 4.77 30.09
C ARG A 141 8.51 5.11 29.61
N LEU A 142 8.12 4.64 28.41
CA LEU A 142 6.78 4.87 27.85
C LEU A 142 5.69 4.23 28.71
N ILE A 143 5.91 3.00 29.19
CA ILE A 143 5.00 2.32 30.14
C ILE A 143 4.88 3.13 31.42
N GLY A 144 5.98 3.66 31.96
CA GLY A 144 5.97 4.54 33.13
C GLY A 144 5.20 5.85 32.92
N LEU A 145 5.00 6.28 31.68
CA LEU A 145 4.18 7.42 31.28
C LEU A 145 2.71 7.03 30.98
N GLY A 146 2.35 5.76 31.16
CA GLY A 146 0.98 5.26 30.98
C GLY A 146 0.69 4.71 29.58
N VAL A 147 1.69 4.55 28.71
CA VAL A 147 1.51 3.93 27.39
C VAL A 147 1.20 2.44 27.58
N GLY A 148 0.18 1.96 26.89
CA GLY A 148 -0.27 0.57 26.90
C GLY A 148 -1.08 0.24 25.65
N PRO A 149 -1.81 -0.90 25.63
CA PRO A 149 -2.58 -1.33 24.45
C PRO A 149 -3.48 -0.23 23.91
N ASP A 150 -3.41 -0.03 22.59
CA ASP A 150 -4.17 0.96 21.82
C ASP A 150 -3.92 2.44 22.19
N SER A 151 -2.94 2.72 23.07
CA SER A 151 -2.49 4.10 23.32
C SER A 151 -1.79 4.65 22.09
N LEU A 152 -2.20 5.84 21.61
CA LEU A 152 -1.55 6.50 20.48
C LEU A 152 -0.37 7.34 20.97
N VAL A 153 0.81 7.09 20.38
CA VAL A 153 2.06 7.80 20.69
C VAL A 153 2.56 8.49 19.42
N GLY A 154 2.70 9.80 19.47
CA GLY A 154 3.26 10.56 18.37
C GLY A 154 4.76 10.32 18.24
N ILE A 155 5.26 10.28 17.00
CA ILE A 155 6.68 10.28 16.69
C ILE A 155 6.98 11.33 15.63
N CYS A 156 7.71 12.40 16.04
CA CYS A 156 8.05 13.54 15.20
C CYS A 156 9.57 13.74 15.19
N VAL A 157 10.25 12.96 14.37
CA VAL A 157 11.70 12.94 14.25
C VAL A 157 12.13 12.83 12.80
N ARG A 158 13.30 13.35 12.48
CA ARG A 158 13.92 13.13 11.17
C ARG A 158 14.38 11.68 11.04
N ARG A 159 14.63 11.25 9.79
CA ARG A 159 15.16 9.90 9.54
C ARG A 159 16.50 9.72 10.24
N SER A 160 16.53 8.81 11.20
CA SER A 160 17.68 8.55 12.06
C SER A 160 17.53 7.19 12.74
N PRO A 161 18.56 6.66 13.39
CA PRO A 161 18.49 5.46 14.21
C PRO A 161 17.47 5.57 15.35
N GLU A 162 17.35 6.76 15.94
CA GLU A 162 16.41 7.07 17.03
C GLU A 162 14.95 6.88 16.58
N MET A 163 14.65 7.17 15.31
CA MET A 163 13.32 6.91 14.76
C MET A 163 12.98 5.42 14.83
N VAL A 164 13.90 4.54 14.43
CA VAL A 164 13.67 3.08 14.47
C VAL A 164 13.52 2.58 15.90
N LEU A 165 14.37 3.07 16.82
CA LEU A 165 14.29 2.76 18.24
C LEU A 165 12.97 3.23 18.84
N GLY A 166 12.52 4.44 18.50
CA GLY A 166 11.23 4.99 18.94
C GLY A 166 10.04 4.13 18.48
N LEU A 167 10.02 3.72 17.21
CA LEU A 167 8.97 2.84 16.67
C LEU A 167 8.92 1.49 17.39
N LEU A 168 10.08 0.85 17.57
CA LEU A 168 10.16 -0.43 18.30
C LEU A 168 9.75 -0.28 19.76
N ALA A 169 10.18 0.79 20.42
CA ALA A 169 9.85 1.04 21.82
C ALA A 169 8.35 1.27 22.03
N ILE A 170 7.69 2.00 21.15
CA ILE A 170 6.24 2.19 21.20
C ILE A 170 5.52 0.85 21.09
N LEU A 171 5.91 0.02 20.10
CA LEU A 171 5.29 -1.30 19.93
C LEU A 171 5.58 -2.24 21.10
N LYS A 172 6.77 -2.20 21.68
CA LYS A 172 7.14 -2.97 22.90
C LYS A 172 6.38 -2.49 24.13
N ALA A 173 6.11 -1.19 24.24
CA ALA A 173 5.28 -0.62 25.29
C ALA A 173 3.77 -0.97 25.15
N GLY A 174 3.40 -1.53 24.00
CA GLY A 174 2.02 -1.88 23.69
C GLY A 174 1.24 -0.79 22.96
N GLY A 175 1.84 0.37 22.73
CA GLY A 175 1.22 1.49 22.03
C GLY A 175 1.21 1.32 20.52
N ALA A 176 0.47 2.21 19.85
CA ALA A 176 0.47 2.39 18.42
C ALA A 176 1.12 3.73 18.05
N TYR A 177 2.02 3.73 17.09
CA TYR A 177 2.70 4.97 16.70
C TYR A 177 1.90 5.78 15.69
N VAL A 178 1.97 7.11 15.81
CA VAL A 178 1.43 8.08 14.86
C VAL A 178 2.60 8.86 14.27
N PRO A 179 3.00 8.60 13.02
CA PRO A 179 4.10 9.32 12.41
C PRO A 179 3.67 10.75 12.06
N LEU A 180 4.43 11.72 12.55
CA LEU A 180 4.25 13.14 12.33
C LEU A 180 5.46 13.68 11.57
N ASP A 181 5.28 14.12 10.33
CA ASP A 181 6.37 14.61 9.50
C ASP A 181 6.91 15.94 10.05
N PRO A 182 8.19 16.05 10.44
CA PRO A 182 8.80 17.28 10.92
C PRO A 182 8.74 18.46 9.94
N GLU A 183 8.58 18.19 8.64
CA GLU A 183 8.47 19.21 7.60
C GLU A 183 7.06 19.83 7.50
N TYR A 184 6.06 19.22 8.15
CA TYR A 184 4.73 19.79 8.18
C TYR A 184 4.70 21.12 8.96
N PRO A 185 3.80 22.07 8.57
CA PRO A 185 3.52 23.25 9.37
C PRO A 185 3.15 22.88 10.81
N THR A 186 3.59 23.66 11.78
CA THR A 186 3.34 23.39 13.21
C THR A 186 1.85 23.21 13.50
N GLN A 187 1.00 24.06 12.95
CA GLN A 187 -0.47 23.98 13.11
C GLN A 187 -1.05 22.63 12.64
N ARG A 188 -0.49 22.04 11.59
CA ARG A 188 -0.93 20.73 11.10
C ARG A 188 -0.54 19.62 12.06
N ILE A 189 0.66 19.67 12.62
CA ILE A 189 1.11 18.67 13.59
C ILE A 189 0.31 18.80 14.89
N GLU A 190 0.06 20.03 15.35
CA GLU A 190 -0.79 20.29 16.53
C GLU A 190 -2.21 19.77 16.33
N PHE A 191 -2.79 19.98 15.17
CA PHE A 191 -4.09 19.41 14.81
C PHE A 191 -4.08 17.88 14.88
N MET A 192 -3.04 17.22 14.33
CA MET A 192 -2.91 15.75 14.36
C MET A 192 -2.71 15.22 15.79
N ILE A 193 -2.00 15.95 16.64
CA ILE A 193 -1.81 15.62 18.06
C ILE A 193 -3.15 15.68 18.79
N GLU A 194 -3.93 16.73 18.56
CA GLU A 194 -5.23 16.94 19.20
C GLU A 194 -6.27 15.93 18.68
N ASP A 195 -6.38 15.77 17.36
CA ASP A 195 -7.35 14.88 16.70
C ASP A 195 -7.14 13.39 17.06
N ALA A 196 -5.88 12.97 17.21
CA ALA A 196 -5.53 11.60 17.60
C ALA A 196 -5.42 11.41 19.13
N ASP A 197 -5.73 12.43 19.94
CA ASP A 197 -5.61 12.40 21.42
C ASP A 197 -4.23 11.87 21.89
N ILE A 198 -3.17 12.40 21.27
CA ILE A 198 -1.80 11.98 21.58
C ILE A 198 -1.36 12.59 22.89
N SER A 199 -1.13 11.76 23.90
CA SER A 199 -0.67 12.19 25.23
C SER A 199 0.86 12.20 25.37
N VAL A 200 1.58 11.38 24.57
CA VAL A 200 3.03 11.26 24.58
C VAL A 200 3.57 11.48 23.16
N LEU A 201 4.58 12.34 23.02
CA LEU A 201 5.25 12.65 21.76
C LEU A 201 6.74 12.37 21.87
N LEU A 202 7.24 11.44 21.04
CA LEU A 202 8.67 11.23 20.82
C LEU A 202 9.18 12.24 19.81
N ALA A 203 10.22 12.97 20.13
CA ALA A 203 10.77 14.01 19.28
C ALA A 203 12.29 14.07 19.40
N ASP A 204 12.97 14.57 18.36
CA ASP A 204 14.35 15.03 18.50
C ASP A 204 14.39 16.40 19.22
N ARG A 205 15.56 16.86 19.63
CA ARG A 205 15.72 18.12 20.39
C ARG A 205 15.13 19.33 19.67
N VAL A 206 15.22 19.36 18.34
CA VAL A 206 14.70 20.47 17.53
C VAL A 206 13.17 20.48 17.55
N MET A 207 12.56 19.32 17.36
CA MET A 207 11.10 19.16 17.38
C MET A 207 10.54 19.33 18.80
N ALA A 208 11.21 18.81 19.83
CA ALA A 208 10.82 19.01 21.22
C ALA A 208 10.72 20.51 21.58
N GLY A 209 11.61 21.35 21.05
CA GLY A 209 11.55 22.80 21.23
C GLY A 209 10.31 23.45 20.58
N ARG A 210 9.80 22.88 19.47
CA ARG A 210 8.59 23.41 18.80
C ARG A 210 7.30 23.14 19.54
N PHE A 211 7.24 22.04 20.33
CA PHE A 211 6.03 21.56 20.99
C PHE A 211 6.08 21.68 22.52
N SER A 212 7.01 22.45 23.06
CA SER A 212 7.15 22.64 24.52
C SER A 212 5.91 23.22 25.21
N GLU A 213 5.04 23.92 24.48
CA GLU A 213 3.82 24.55 25.01
C GLU A 213 2.53 23.79 24.61
N SER A 214 2.63 22.66 23.90
CA SER A 214 1.46 21.92 23.38
C SER A 214 0.68 21.12 24.44
N GLY A 215 1.21 21.02 25.67
CA GLY A 215 0.59 20.23 26.74
C GLY A 215 0.79 18.72 26.64
N VAL A 216 1.40 18.23 25.56
CA VAL A 216 1.74 16.82 25.35
C VAL A 216 3.01 16.46 26.17
N CYS A 217 3.07 15.24 26.69
CA CYS A 217 4.28 14.75 27.38
C CYS A 217 5.39 14.49 26.35
N LEU A 218 6.40 15.36 26.32
CA LEU A 218 7.53 15.25 25.39
C LEU A 218 8.60 14.29 25.92
N VAL A 219 9.01 13.37 25.08
CA VAL A 219 10.17 12.48 25.30
C VAL A 219 11.21 12.79 24.24
N ASN A 220 12.32 13.39 24.65
CA ASN A 220 13.43 13.71 23.76
C ASN A 220 14.26 12.45 23.50
N LEU A 221 14.31 11.98 22.25
CA LEU A 221 15.05 10.76 21.89
C LEU A 221 16.56 10.93 21.98
N ASP A 222 17.09 12.15 21.79
CA ASP A 222 18.52 12.41 21.90
C ASP A 222 19.04 12.12 23.31
N ASP A 223 18.21 12.32 24.35
CA ASP A 223 18.62 12.09 25.73
C ASP A 223 18.71 10.58 26.07
N PHE A 224 18.06 9.73 25.29
CA PHE A 224 18.12 8.26 25.44
C PHE A 224 19.32 7.61 24.77
N TRP A 225 20.01 8.34 23.89
CA TRP A 225 21.19 7.80 23.21
C TRP A 225 22.38 7.68 24.14
N ASP A 226 22.53 8.66 25.03
CA ASP A 226 23.67 8.78 25.95
C ASP A 226 23.46 8.06 27.28
N VAL A 227 22.22 7.71 27.63
CA VAL A 227 21.91 6.94 28.85
C VAL A 227 22.25 5.47 28.61
N ALA A 228 23.55 5.18 28.60
CA ALA A 228 24.05 3.82 28.63
C ALA A 228 23.85 3.21 30.01
N ARG A 229 23.29 1.98 30.03
CA ARG A 229 23.48 1.00 31.10
C ARG A 229 22.55 1.10 32.30
N ASP A 230 21.26 0.99 32.06
CA ASP A 230 20.46 0.24 33.01
C ASP A 230 20.37 -1.22 32.52
N ASP A 231 20.68 -2.19 33.37
CA ASP A 231 20.84 -3.61 33.02
C ASP A 231 19.52 -4.32 32.67
N ASN A 232 18.48 -3.59 32.31
CA ASN A 232 17.20 -4.17 31.94
C ASN A 232 17.28 -4.75 30.52
N LYS A 233 17.78 -5.99 30.45
CA LYS A 233 17.94 -6.77 29.21
C LYS A 233 16.68 -7.57 28.86
N ASP A 234 15.72 -7.65 29.77
CA ASP A 234 14.54 -8.48 29.58
C ASP A 234 13.55 -7.81 28.66
N ASP A 235 12.99 -8.59 27.75
CA ASP A 235 11.92 -8.12 26.88
C ASP A 235 10.69 -7.79 27.73
N ILE A 236 10.09 -6.65 27.44
CA ILE A 236 8.93 -6.14 28.18
C ILE A 236 7.71 -6.90 27.68
N GLY A 237 7.33 -7.95 28.41
CA GLY A 237 6.10 -8.71 28.14
C GLY A 237 4.87 -7.84 28.36
N GLY A 238 4.21 -7.42 27.30
CA GLY A 238 2.93 -6.71 27.35
C GLY A 238 1.75 -7.62 27.05
N SER A 239 0.55 -7.18 27.44
CA SER A 239 -0.73 -7.85 27.10
C SER A 239 -1.18 -7.60 25.65
N VAL A 240 -0.25 -7.26 24.77
CA VAL A 240 -0.50 -6.91 23.35
C VAL A 240 -0.72 -8.17 22.52
N THR A 241 -1.68 -8.11 21.64
CA THR A 241 -1.98 -9.19 20.70
C THR A 241 -1.85 -8.69 19.26
N SER A 242 -1.82 -9.59 18.31
CA SER A 242 -1.81 -9.27 16.86
C SER A 242 -3.04 -8.48 16.40
N ARG A 243 -4.04 -8.30 17.26
CA ARG A 243 -5.26 -7.51 17.01
C ARG A 243 -5.17 -6.09 17.56
N SER A 244 -4.18 -5.79 18.39
CA SER A 244 -3.94 -4.43 18.91
C SER A 244 -3.44 -3.53 17.79
N LEU A 245 -3.72 -2.24 17.89
CA LEU A 245 -3.23 -1.26 16.92
C LEU A 245 -1.70 -1.24 16.90
N ALA A 246 -1.11 -1.20 15.73
CA ALA A 246 0.33 -1.00 15.54
C ALA A 246 0.65 0.45 15.18
N TYR A 247 -0.17 1.08 14.35
CA TYR A 247 0.00 2.48 13.93
C TYR A 247 -1.29 3.10 13.42
N VAL A 248 -1.30 4.44 13.39
CA VAL A 248 -2.30 5.26 12.72
C VAL A 248 -1.57 6.23 11.80
N ILE A 249 -1.95 6.28 10.53
CA ILE A 249 -1.33 7.17 9.52
C ILE A 249 -2.39 8.09 8.93
N TYR A 250 -2.10 9.39 8.96
CA TYR A 250 -2.88 10.40 8.25
C TYR A 250 -2.53 10.41 6.76
N THR A 251 -3.53 10.22 5.92
CA THR A 251 -3.38 10.24 4.46
C THR A 251 -3.91 11.55 3.88
N SER A 252 -3.49 11.91 2.65
CA SER A 252 -4.08 13.03 1.92
C SER A 252 -5.57 12.75 1.69
N GLY A 253 -6.44 13.64 2.16
CA GLY A 253 -7.90 13.48 2.10
C GLY A 253 -8.55 12.88 3.33
N SER A 254 -7.80 12.50 4.37
CA SER A 254 -8.37 12.05 5.65
C SER A 254 -8.87 13.22 6.52
N THR A 255 -8.44 14.44 6.22
CA THR A 255 -8.79 15.66 6.96
C THR A 255 -9.61 16.68 6.14
N GLY A 256 -10.11 16.30 4.96
CA GLY A 256 -10.89 17.17 4.09
C GLY A 256 -10.07 17.94 3.05
#